data_28791646b8f6648d5b52868961d1cd23
#
_entry.id   28791646b8f6648d5b52868961d1cd23
#
_cell.length_a   1.000
_cell.length_b   1.000
_cell.length_c   1.000
_cell.angle_alpha   90.00
_cell.angle_beta   90.00
_cell.angle_gamma   90.00
#
_symmetry.space_group_name_H-M   'P 1'
#
loop_
_entity.id
_entity.type
_entity.pdbx_description
1 polymer ?
#
loop_
_entity_poly.entity_id
_entity_poly.type
_entity_poly.pdbx_seq_one_letter_code
_entity_poly.pdbx_strand_id
1 'polypeptide(L)'
;MDLFEYQGKQYFAKFGIPVSAGGAADTVDEAVKVADASKYPVVVKAQVQVGGRGKAGGIKLANNADEVRLHAGNILGMDIKGHVVKRLWVEHASDIDEEYYASFTLDRAAKKHLLMLSAQGGVDIEEVAEKDPDAIVKLHINPVEGLSEATAKKAATDAKIPAKALDGVAKILVSLYKCFTEGDCDLAEINPLILKPTGEVHALDAKVSLDNNAAYRHPEWDEYRATEELDEREQLARESDLQYIGLSGTVGIIANGAGLAMSTLDVVNQVGGSAANFLDIGGGANADQMAAALGVINFDKNVKSIFINIFGGITRGEEVAKGIVEALSRVDLRAPIVIRLDGTNAEEGREILAKAGIPESKLQSKPTMLEAARAAVAIANGK
;
A
#
# COMPACT_ATOMS: atom_id res chain seq x y z
N MET A 1 3.81 5.48 1.03
CA MET A 1 3.02 6.14 -0.04
C MET A 1 3.41 5.52 -1.37
N ASP A 2 2.42 4.95 -2.09
CA ASP A 2 2.67 4.34 -3.40
C ASP A 2 2.51 5.38 -4.50
N LEU A 3 3.49 5.46 -5.40
CA LEU A 3 3.44 6.35 -6.55
C LEU A 3 2.67 5.70 -7.72
N PHE A 4 1.95 6.51 -8.51
CA PHE A 4 1.52 6.08 -9.83
C PHE A 4 2.74 5.80 -10.73
N GLU A 5 2.59 4.95 -11.74
CA GLU A 5 3.69 4.62 -12.67
C GLU A 5 4.38 5.86 -13.24
N TYR A 6 3.60 6.87 -13.68
CA TYR A 6 4.17 8.09 -14.24
C TYR A 6 5.00 8.88 -13.23
N GLN A 7 4.55 8.93 -11.96
CA GLN A 7 5.32 9.57 -10.87
C GLN A 7 6.57 8.76 -10.55
N GLY A 8 6.48 7.43 -10.52
CA GLY A 8 7.63 6.54 -10.35
C GLY A 8 8.67 6.72 -11.44
N LYS A 9 8.25 6.84 -12.71
CA LYS A 9 9.15 7.16 -13.83
C LYS A 9 9.83 8.52 -13.67
N GLN A 10 9.08 9.55 -13.27
CA GLN A 10 9.64 10.87 -12.99
C GLN A 10 10.63 10.80 -11.81
N TYR A 11 10.32 9.98 -10.81
CA TYR A 11 11.22 9.75 -9.68
C TYR A 11 12.51 9.06 -10.11
N PHE A 12 12.43 8.00 -10.92
CA PHE A 12 13.58 7.32 -11.49
C PHE A 12 14.46 8.25 -12.34
N ALA A 13 13.85 9.12 -13.13
CA ALA A 13 14.58 10.09 -13.96
C ALA A 13 15.45 11.05 -13.12
N LYS A 14 15.03 11.43 -11.90
CA LYS A 14 15.83 12.24 -10.96
C LYS A 14 17.15 11.56 -10.58
N PHE A 15 17.18 10.23 -10.59
CA PHE A 15 18.36 9.41 -10.29
C PHE A 15 19.12 8.93 -11.54
N GLY A 16 18.79 9.47 -12.69
CA GLY A 16 19.47 9.16 -13.95
C GLY A 16 19.12 7.80 -14.56
N ILE A 17 18.00 7.19 -14.16
CA ILE A 17 17.50 5.96 -14.77
C ILE A 17 16.77 6.34 -16.07
N PRO A 18 17.13 5.76 -17.23
CA PRO A 18 16.44 6.00 -18.49
C PRO A 18 15.00 5.53 -18.44
N VAL A 19 14.05 6.41 -18.76
CA VAL A 19 12.61 6.12 -18.82
C VAL A 19 12.03 6.68 -20.13
N SER A 20 10.90 6.10 -20.59
CA SER A 20 10.19 6.62 -21.76
C SER A 20 9.63 8.02 -21.50
N ALA A 21 9.84 8.92 -22.46
CA ALA A 21 9.19 10.22 -22.43
C ALA A 21 7.71 10.07 -22.74
N GLY A 22 6.86 10.75 -21.99
CA GLY A 22 5.42 10.71 -22.13
C GLY A 22 4.73 11.82 -21.37
N GLY A 23 3.42 11.75 -21.26
CA GLY A 23 2.60 12.71 -20.53
C GLY A 23 1.37 12.06 -19.89
N ALA A 24 0.93 12.64 -18.78
CA ALA A 24 -0.34 12.30 -18.15
C ALA A 24 -1.50 12.95 -18.90
N ALA A 25 -2.66 12.30 -18.90
CA ALA A 25 -3.88 12.80 -19.52
C ALA A 25 -5.10 12.35 -18.71
N ASP A 26 -5.96 13.30 -18.38
CA ASP A 26 -7.21 13.04 -17.64
C ASP A 26 -8.42 12.98 -18.57
N THR A 27 -8.21 13.36 -19.84
CA THR A 27 -9.22 13.36 -20.89
C THR A 27 -8.71 12.71 -22.17
N VAL A 28 -9.64 12.27 -23.04
CA VAL A 28 -9.32 11.70 -24.36
C VAL A 28 -8.56 12.71 -25.24
N ASP A 29 -8.94 13.98 -25.21
CA ASP A 29 -8.29 15.01 -26.02
C ASP A 29 -6.88 15.35 -25.55
N GLU A 30 -6.63 15.30 -24.25
CA GLU A 30 -5.28 15.42 -23.69
C GLU A 30 -4.43 14.22 -24.08
N ALA A 31 -4.97 12.99 -24.04
CA ALA A 31 -4.26 11.79 -24.45
C ALA A 31 -3.80 11.88 -25.91
N VAL A 32 -4.64 12.40 -26.79
CA VAL A 32 -4.27 12.62 -28.21
C VAL A 32 -3.17 13.67 -28.35
N LYS A 33 -3.26 14.79 -27.62
CA LYS A 33 -2.22 15.83 -27.66
C LYS A 33 -0.86 15.30 -27.19
N VAL A 34 -0.85 14.49 -26.13
CA VAL A 34 0.38 13.85 -25.65
C VAL A 34 0.91 12.85 -26.68
N ALA A 35 0.03 12.06 -27.30
CA ALA A 35 0.41 11.09 -28.32
C ALA A 35 1.06 11.76 -29.54
N ASP A 36 0.48 12.86 -30.04
CA ASP A 36 1.01 13.61 -31.16
C ASP A 36 2.41 14.19 -30.85
N ALA A 37 2.61 14.66 -29.60
CA ALA A 37 3.91 15.15 -29.14
C ALA A 37 4.95 14.03 -28.96
N SER A 38 4.51 12.83 -28.52
CA SER A 38 5.37 11.67 -28.26
C SER A 38 5.78 10.91 -29.53
N LYS A 39 5.11 11.17 -30.65
CA LYS A 39 5.25 10.48 -31.95
C LYS A 39 4.80 9.01 -31.88
N TYR A 40 4.05 8.60 -32.90
CA TYR A 40 3.54 7.24 -33.02
C TYR A 40 4.62 6.22 -33.42
N PRO A 41 4.48 4.93 -33.03
CA PRO A 41 3.42 4.40 -32.18
C PRO A 41 3.56 4.81 -30.73
N VAL A 42 2.43 4.89 -29.99
CA VAL A 42 2.40 5.20 -28.56
C VAL A 42 1.70 4.08 -27.77
N VAL A 43 1.97 4.00 -26.48
CA VAL A 43 1.24 3.13 -25.54
C VAL A 43 0.38 4.00 -24.64
N VAL A 44 -0.92 3.68 -24.56
CA VAL A 44 -1.89 4.29 -23.64
C VAL A 44 -2.03 3.39 -22.42
N LYS A 45 -1.70 3.88 -21.24
CA LYS A 45 -1.64 3.11 -20.00
C LYS A 45 -2.55 3.68 -18.93
N ALA A 46 -3.42 2.85 -18.35
CA ALA A 46 -4.17 3.19 -17.13
C ALA A 46 -3.23 3.55 -15.99
N GLN A 47 -3.56 4.58 -15.22
CA GLN A 47 -2.86 4.94 -13.99
C GLN A 47 -3.72 4.57 -12.80
N VAL A 48 -3.37 3.47 -12.14
CA VAL A 48 -3.95 2.97 -10.88
C VAL A 48 -2.83 2.37 -10.02
N GLN A 49 -2.98 2.41 -8.70
CA GLN A 49 -1.97 1.96 -7.74
C GLN A 49 -2.00 0.43 -7.49
N VAL A 50 -2.47 -0.34 -8.48
CA VAL A 50 -2.52 -1.81 -8.43
C VAL A 50 -1.85 -2.43 -9.64
N GLY A 51 -1.26 -3.61 -9.44
CA GLY A 51 -0.62 -4.38 -10.50
C GLY A 51 -1.63 -5.11 -11.41
N GLY A 52 -1.13 -5.57 -12.57
CA GLY A 52 -1.94 -6.36 -13.51
C GLY A 52 -2.76 -5.55 -14.52
N ARG A 53 -2.46 -4.26 -14.69
CA ARG A 53 -3.10 -3.34 -15.65
C ARG A 53 -3.16 -3.91 -17.07
N GLY A 54 -2.07 -4.53 -17.53
CA GLY A 54 -2.00 -5.18 -18.85
C GLY A 54 -2.99 -6.33 -18.99
N LYS A 55 -3.06 -7.23 -18.01
CA LYS A 55 -4.01 -8.37 -17.99
C LYS A 55 -5.46 -7.88 -17.95
N ALA A 56 -5.73 -6.73 -17.31
CA ALA A 56 -7.05 -6.10 -17.26
C ALA A 56 -7.44 -5.33 -18.53
N GLY A 57 -6.53 -5.21 -19.52
CA GLY A 57 -6.79 -4.44 -20.76
C GLY A 57 -6.53 -2.94 -20.65
N GLY A 58 -5.96 -2.49 -19.53
CA GLY A 58 -5.63 -1.08 -19.25
C GLY A 58 -4.34 -0.58 -19.93
N ILE A 59 -3.70 -1.38 -20.79
CA ILE A 59 -2.51 -0.99 -21.58
C ILE A 59 -2.78 -1.34 -23.04
N LYS A 60 -2.68 -0.35 -23.94
CA LYS A 60 -2.97 -0.50 -25.38
C LYS A 60 -1.96 0.24 -26.22
N LEU A 61 -1.48 -0.42 -27.28
CA LEU A 61 -0.70 0.19 -28.34
C LEU A 61 -1.61 0.96 -29.29
N ALA A 62 -1.21 2.14 -29.74
CA ALA A 62 -1.92 2.96 -30.69
C ALA A 62 -0.96 3.52 -31.75
N ASN A 63 -1.30 3.35 -33.03
CA ASN A 63 -0.48 3.74 -34.18
C ASN A 63 -0.86 5.12 -34.75
N ASN A 64 -1.97 5.68 -34.30
CA ASN A 64 -2.50 6.97 -34.76
C ASN A 64 -3.45 7.58 -33.73
N ALA A 65 -3.89 8.82 -33.98
CA ALA A 65 -4.78 9.57 -33.09
C ALA A 65 -6.15 8.90 -32.88
N ASP A 66 -6.72 8.26 -33.91
CA ASP A 66 -8.04 7.61 -33.81
C ASP A 66 -7.98 6.39 -32.88
N GLU A 67 -6.91 5.60 -32.96
CA GLU A 67 -6.67 4.50 -32.04
C GLU A 67 -6.45 5.00 -30.60
N VAL A 68 -5.75 6.12 -30.40
CA VAL A 68 -5.61 6.76 -29.08
C VAL A 68 -6.97 7.17 -28.53
N ARG A 69 -7.83 7.83 -29.34
CA ARG A 69 -9.20 8.20 -28.93
C ARG A 69 -10.01 6.99 -28.48
N LEU A 70 -9.97 5.92 -29.29
CA LEU A 70 -10.67 4.67 -28.97
C LEU A 70 -10.17 4.06 -27.66
N HIS A 71 -8.84 3.92 -27.50
CA HIS A 71 -8.26 3.27 -26.33
C HIS A 71 -8.41 4.14 -25.07
N ALA A 72 -8.17 5.44 -25.16
CA ALA A 72 -8.37 6.36 -24.06
C ALA A 72 -9.83 6.38 -23.58
N GLY A 73 -10.79 6.41 -24.51
CA GLY A 73 -12.22 6.36 -24.18
C GLY A 73 -12.65 5.05 -23.51
N ASN A 74 -12.02 3.92 -23.86
CA ASN A 74 -12.32 2.63 -23.25
C ASN A 74 -11.64 2.44 -21.88
N ILE A 75 -10.46 3.03 -21.67
CA ILE A 75 -9.67 2.86 -20.45
C ILE A 75 -10.08 3.85 -19.36
N LEU A 76 -10.40 5.10 -19.70
CA LEU A 76 -10.92 6.06 -18.73
C LEU A 76 -12.28 5.57 -18.21
N GLY A 77 -12.41 5.53 -16.89
CA GLY A 77 -13.60 5.00 -16.21
C GLY A 77 -13.64 3.47 -16.03
N MET A 78 -12.65 2.73 -16.56
CA MET A 78 -12.53 1.29 -16.37
C MET A 78 -12.25 0.99 -14.89
N ASP A 79 -12.87 -0.05 -14.34
CA ASP A 79 -12.51 -0.61 -13.03
C ASP A 79 -11.40 -1.64 -13.19
N ILE A 80 -10.31 -1.45 -12.45
CA ILE A 80 -9.20 -2.40 -12.37
C ILE A 80 -9.03 -2.80 -10.91
N LYS A 81 -9.53 -3.96 -10.54
CA LYS A 81 -9.46 -4.50 -9.16
C LYS A 81 -10.03 -3.55 -8.09
N GLY A 82 -11.14 -2.87 -8.39
CA GLY A 82 -11.80 -1.92 -7.50
C GLY A 82 -11.30 -0.47 -7.61
N HIS A 83 -10.33 -0.20 -8.48
CA HIS A 83 -9.82 1.14 -8.74
C HIS A 83 -10.32 1.65 -10.08
N VAL A 84 -11.08 2.74 -10.07
CA VAL A 84 -11.58 3.38 -11.29
C VAL A 84 -10.48 4.21 -11.92
N VAL A 85 -10.16 3.95 -13.19
CA VAL A 85 -9.14 4.69 -13.94
C VAL A 85 -9.60 6.12 -14.20
N LYS A 86 -8.93 7.09 -13.56
CA LYS A 86 -9.22 8.53 -13.72
C LYS A 86 -8.17 9.24 -14.59
N ARG A 87 -6.99 8.61 -14.75
CA ARG A 87 -5.83 9.19 -15.44
C ARG A 87 -5.16 8.16 -16.32
N LEU A 88 -4.64 8.62 -17.44
CA LEU A 88 -3.81 7.87 -18.37
C LEU A 88 -2.37 8.37 -18.34
N TRP A 89 -1.44 7.50 -18.69
CA TRP A 89 -0.11 7.84 -19.15
C TRP A 89 0.03 7.45 -20.61
N VAL A 90 0.48 8.37 -21.44
CA VAL A 90 0.72 8.12 -22.87
C VAL A 90 2.18 8.36 -23.18
N GLU A 91 2.86 7.36 -23.73
CA GLU A 91 4.28 7.43 -24.03
C GLU A 91 4.62 6.79 -25.37
N HIS A 92 5.75 7.16 -25.96
CA HIS A 92 6.25 6.51 -27.17
C HIS A 92 6.48 5.01 -26.90
N ALA A 93 6.01 4.16 -27.80
CA ALA A 93 6.21 2.71 -27.69
C ALA A 93 7.67 2.34 -27.87
N SER A 94 8.21 1.56 -26.94
CA SER A 94 9.59 1.09 -27.02
C SER A 94 9.67 -0.21 -27.80
N ASP A 95 10.70 -0.31 -28.67
CA ASP A 95 11.09 -1.59 -29.23
C ASP A 95 11.76 -2.44 -28.14
N ILE A 96 11.29 -3.67 -27.95
CA ILE A 96 11.74 -4.56 -26.89
C ILE A 96 12.42 -5.76 -27.52
N ASP A 97 13.68 -6.00 -27.14
CA ASP A 97 14.43 -7.19 -27.52
C ASP A 97 14.37 -8.26 -26.39
N GLU A 98 14.57 -7.82 -25.15
CA GLU A 98 14.49 -8.68 -23.96
C GLU A 98 13.91 -7.90 -22.78
N GLU A 99 13.27 -8.63 -21.84
CA GLU A 99 12.65 -8.10 -20.65
C GLU A 99 13.24 -8.73 -19.39
N TYR A 100 13.60 -7.91 -18.42
CA TYR A 100 14.19 -8.29 -17.15
C TYR A 100 13.36 -7.73 -15.98
N TYR A 101 13.58 -8.28 -14.80
CA TYR A 101 13.04 -7.79 -13.55
C TYR A 101 14.14 -7.28 -12.63
N ALA A 102 13.96 -6.14 -12.00
CA ALA A 102 14.87 -5.64 -10.97
C ALA A 102 14.11 -4.90 -9.87
N SER A 103 14.42 -5.19 -8.60
CA SER A 103 13.86 -4.45 -7.47
C SER A 103 14.80 -4.36 -6.29
N PHE A 104 14.62 -3.30 -5.49
CA PHE A 104 15.24 -3.14 -4.17
C PHE A 104 14.17 -2.98 -3.11
N THR A 105 14.36 -3.68 -1.98
CA THR A 105 13.53 -3.57 -0.78
C THR A 105 14.37 -3.83 0.47
N LEU A 106 13.76 -3.71 1.65
CA LEU A 106 14.40 -4.05 2.92
C LEU A 106 14.06 -5.49 3.33
N ASP A 107 15.07 -6.34 3.46
CA ASP A 107 14.93 -7.61 4.18
C ASP A 107 15.11 -7.36 5.69
N ARG A 108 13.98 -7.30 6.39
CA ARG A 108 13.94 -7.03 7.83
C ARG A 108 14.57 -8.14 8.65
N ALA A 109 14.46 -9.40 8.22
CA ALA A 109 15.04 -10.55 8.91
C ALA A 109 16.56 -10.53 8.81
N ALA A 110 17.10 -10.29 7.61
CA ALA A 110 18.54 -10.16 7.39
C ALA A 110 19.10 -8.79 7.83
N LYS A 111 18.26 -7.79 8.10
CA LYS A 111 18.64 -6.39 8.41
C LYS A 111 19.55 -5.81 7.31
N LYS A 112 19.23 -6.08 6.06
CA LYS A 112 19.99 -5.66 4.88
C LYS A 112 19.06 -5.22 3.77
N HIS A 113 19.58 -4.42 2.85
CA HIS A 113 18.87 -4.17 1.61
C HIS A 113 18.94 -5.42 0.73
N LEU A 114 17.86 -5.70 0.00
CA LEU A 114 17.73 -6.87 -0.87
C LEU A 114 17.54 -6.41 -2.31
N LEU A 115 18.46 -6.79 -3.18
CA LEU A 115 18.24 -6.79 -4.62
C LEU A 115 17.59 -8.10 -5.02
N MET A 116 16.52 -8.04 -5.79
CA MET A 116 15.97 -9.15 -6.55
C MET A 116 16.13 -8.85 -8.04
N LEU A 117 16.74 -9.78 -8.78
CA LEU A 117 17.03 -9.61 -10.20
C LEU A 117 16.72 -10.91 -10.96
N SER A 118 16.02 -10.80 -12.09
CA SER A 118 15.71 -11.94 -12.95
C SER A 118 15.84 -11.60 -14.43
N ALA A 119 16.27 -12.57 -15.24
CA ALA A 119 16.20 -12.50 -16.69
C ALA A 119 14.76 -12.71 -17.22
N GLN A 120 13.78 -12.95 -16.36
CA GLN A 120 12.37 -13.08 -16.69
C GLN A 120 11.63 -11.84 -16.19
N GLY A 121 11.42 -10.85 -17.06
CA GLY A 121 10.66 -9.64 -16.81
C GLY A 121 9.33 -9.61 -17.55
N GLY A 122 8.53 -8.56 -17.32
CA GLY A 122 7.21 -8.39 -17.94
C GLY A 122 6.14 -9.39 -17.45
N VAL A 123 6.47 -10.19 -16.45
CA VAL A 123 5.61 -11.22 -15.85
C VAL A 123 5.44 -10.98 -14.35
N ASP A 124 4.50 -11.72 -13.75
CA ASP A 124 4.28 -11.70 -12.30
C ASP A 124 5.46 -12.39 -11.61
N ILE A 125 6.25 -11.63 -10.84
CA ILE A 125 7.48 -12.13 -10.23
C ILE A 125 7.20 -13.16 -9.12
N GLU A 126 6.05 -13.06 -8.46
CA GLU A 126 5.59 -14.02 -7.46
C GLU A 126 5.34 -15.39 -8.12
N GLU A 127 4.74 -15.41 -9.32
CA GLU A 127 4.57 -16.64 -10.09
C GLU A 127 5.93 -17.25 -10.51
N VAL A 128 6.91 -16.41 -10.85
CA VAL A 128 8.28 -16.88 -11.16
C VAL A 128 8.91 -17.47 -9.90
N ALA A 129 8.76 -16.80 -8.75
CA ALA A 129 9.31 -17.28 -7.48
C ALA A 129 8.73 -18.63 -7.04
N GLU A 130 7.46 -18.90 -7.35
CA GLU A 130 6.81 -20.18 -7.04
C GLU A 130 7.23 -21.30 -7.99
N LYS A 131 7.33 -21.01 -9.30
CA LYS A 131 7.60 -22.02 -10.35
C LYS A 131 9.08 -22.33 -10.51
N ASP A 132 9.95 -21.32 -10.41
CA ASP A 132 11.40 -21.40 -10.59
C ASP A 132 12.10 -20.40 -9.65
N PRO A 133 12.22 -20.74 -8.35
CA PRO A 133 12.87 -19.87 -7.37
C PRO A 133 14.32 -19.49 -7.75
N ASP A 134 15.02 -20.34 -8.48
CA ASP A 134 16.41 -20.15 -8.91
C ASP A 134 16.54 -19.15 -10.08
N ALA A 135 15.43 -18.79 -10.74
CA ALA A 135 15.41 -17.73 -11.75
C ALA A 135 15.56 -16.33 -11.15
N ILE A 136 15.43 -16.19 -9.83
CA ILE A 136 15.55 -14.90 -9.13
C ILE A 136 16.83 -14.88 -8.31
N VAL A 137 17.80 -14.07 -8.73
CA VAL A 137 18.99 -13.77 -7.93
C VAL A 137 18.59 -12.84 -6.78
N LYS A 138 18.89 -13.26 -5.55
CA LYS A 138 18.70 -12.50 -4.32
C LYS A 138 20.07 -12.11 -3.76
N LEU A 139 20.36 -10.81 -3.75
CA LEU A 139 21.63 -10.28 -3.24
C LEU A 139 21.37 -9.35 -2.05
N HIS A 140 21.87 -9.73 -0.88
CA HIS A 140 21.86 -8.85 0.29
C HIS A 140 23.01 -7.86 0.25
N ILE A 141 22.67 -6.58 0.40
CA ILE A 141 23.61 -5.47 0.35
C ILE A 141 23.73 -4.87 1.74
N ASN A 142 24.97 -4.68 2.20
CA ASN A 142 25.23 -3.95 3.43
C ASN A 142 24.91 -2.46 3.20
N PRO A 143 23.98 -1.85 3.97
CA PRO A 143 23.60 -0.44 3.77
C PRO A 143 24.76 0.55 3.91
N VAL A 144 25.80 0.21 4.68
CA VAL A 144 26.96 1.09 4.91
C VAL A 144 27.94 1.03 3.74
N GLU A 145 28.10 -0.15 3.11
CA GLU A 145 29.03 -0.35 2.00
C GLU A 145 28.39 0.05 0.65
N GLY A 146 27.07 -0.09 0.55
CA GLY A 146 26.31 0.19 -0.66
C GLY A 146 26.52 -0.83 -1.79
N LEU A 147 26.07 -0.47 -2.99
CA LEU A 147 26.17 -1.33 -4.19
C LEU A 147 27.20 -0.74 -5.17
N SER A 148 28.31 -1.47 -5.38
CA SER A 148 29.28 -1.13 -6.43
C SER A 148 28.83 -1.60 -7.81
N GLU A 149 29.30 -0.96 -8.88
CA GLU A 149 29.04 -1.38 -10.26
C GLU A 149 29.56 -2.79 -10.53
N ALA A 150 30.71 -3.17 -9.96
CA ALA A 150 31.27 -4.49 -10.08
C ALA A 150 30.37 -5.58 -9.45
N THR A 151 29.80 -5.27 -8.27
CA THR A 151 28.86 -6.17 -7.58
C THR A 151 27.53 -6.25 -8.34
N ALA A 152 27.02 -5.13 -8.87
CA ALA A 152 25.84 -5.10 -9.72
C ALA A 152 26.02 -5.91 -11.01
N LYS A 153 27.18 -5.78 -11.67
CA LYS A 153 27.50 -6.56 -12.87
C LYS A 153 27.62 -8.06 -12.58
N LYS A 154 28.20 -8.43 -11.43
CA LYS A 154 28.22 -9.80 -10.97
C LYS A 154 26.80 -10.36 -10.77
N ALA A 155 25.94 -9.63 -10.09
CA ALA A 155 24.54 -10.03 -9.89
C ALA A 155 23.81 -10.21 -11.23
N ALA A 156 24.02 -9.32 -12.21
CA ALA A 156 23.46 -9.44 -13.55
C ALA A 156 23.98 -10.69 -14.29
N THR A 157 25.25 -11.03 -14.10
CA THR A 157 25.84 -12.28 -14.66
C THR A 157 25.22 -13.52 -13.99
N ASP A 158 25.10 -13.51 -12.67
CA ASP A 158 24.49 -14.61 -11.90
C ASP A 158 23.01 -14.81 -12.30
N ALA A 159 22.28 -13.72 -12.61
CA ALA A 159 20.91 -13.73 -13.13
C ALA A 159 20.82 -14.15 -14.62
N LYS A 160 21.93 -14.52 -15.24
CA LYS A 160 22.02 -14.95 -16.66
C LYS A 160 21.59 -13.87 -17.65
N ILE A 161 21.72 -12.58 -17.29
CA ILE A 161 21.52 -11.46 -18.21
C ILE A 161 22.55 -11.58 -19.35
N PRO A 162 22.14 -11.42 -20.63
CA PRO A 162 23.04 -11.55 -21.77
C PRO A 162 24.19 -10.53 -21.75
N ALA A 163 25.35 -10.94 -22.25
CA ALA A 163 26.56 -10.10 -22.24
C ALA A 163 26.35 -8.68 -22.84
N LYS A 164 25.49 -8.58 -23.87
CA LYS A 164 25.14 -7.29 -24.52
C LYS A 164 24.42 -6.31 -23.60
N ALA A 165 23.75 -6.79 -22.53
CA ALA A 165 22.98 -5.97 -21.60
C ALA A 165 23.69 -5.74 -20.25
N LEU A 166 24.74 -6.52 -19.90
CA LEU A 166 25.35 -6.53 -18.57
C LEU A 166 25.77 -5.13 -18.08
N ASP A 167 26.45 -4.34 -18.91
CA ASP A 167 26.93 -3.02 -18.50
C ASP A 167 25.79 -2.03 -18.33
N GLY A 168 24.76 -2.09 -19.18
CA GLY A 168 23.56 -1.26 -19.08
C GLY A 168 22.76 -1.59 -17.84
N VAL A 169 22.52 -2.88 -17.59
CA VAL A 169 21.80 -3.36 -16.40
C VAL A 169 22.56 -2.98 -15.13
N ALA A 170 23.88 -3.20 -15.07
CA ALA A 170 24.69 -2.86 -13.90
C ALA A 170 24.61 -1.37 -13.53
N LYS A 171 24.68 -0.47 -14.53
CA LYS A 171 24.52 0.97 -14.32
C LYS A 171 23.14 1.32 -13.78
N ILE A 172 22.08 0.73 -14.36
CA ILE A 172 20.73 0.98 -13.88
C ILE A 172 20.54 0.43 -12.46
N LEU A 173 21.08 -0.74 -12.12
CA LEU A 173 21.01 -1.27 -10.76
C LEU A 173 21.67 -0.33 -9.74
N VAL A 174 22.82 0.28 -10.07
CA VAL A 174 23.45 1.25 -9.19
C VAL A 174 22.59 2.51 -9.02
N SER A 175 22.01 3.03 -10.11
CA SER A 175 21.08 4.17 -10.06
C SER A 175 19.79 3.85 -9.32
N LEU A 176 19.24 2.64 -9.49
CA LEU A 176 18.04 2.19 -8.80
C LEU A 176 18.29 2.01 -7.29
N TYR A 177 19.47 1.48 -6.92
CA TYR A 177 19.89 1.40 -5.53
C TYR A 177 20.04 2.79 -4.91
N LYS A 178 20.59 3.74 -5.64
CA LYS A 178 20.67 5.14 -5.21
C LYS A 178 19.28 5.76 -5.04
N CYS A 179 18.37 5.50 -5.98
CA CYS A 179 16.97 5.90 -5.85
C CYS A 179 16.33 5.30 -4.60
N PHE A 180 16.55 4.00 -4.34
CA PHE A 180 16.03 3.31 -3.16
C PHE A 180 16.54 3.94 -1.85
N THR A 181 17.85 4.24 -1.75
CA THR A 181 18.47 4.71 -0.50
C THR A 181 18.38 6.22 -0.28
N GLU A 182 18.71 7.04 -1.30
CA GLU A 182 18.68 8.50 -1.19
C GLU A 182 17.27 9.07 -1.43
N GLY A 183 16.43 8.30 -2.11
CA GLY A 183 15.03 8.62 -2.35
C GLY A 183 14.09 8.10 -1.29
N ASP A 184 14.60 7.55 -0.18
CA ASP A 184 13.80 7.02 0.93
C ASP A 184 12.64 6.11 0.48
N CYS A 185 12.97 5.09 -0.32
CA CYS A 185 11.98 4.13 -0.80
C CYS A 185 11.90 2.89 0.11
N ASP A 186 10.69 2.41 0.36
CA ASP A 186 10.44 1.07 0.88
C ASP A 186 10.57 0.00 -0.23
N LEU A 187 10.24 0.41 -1.47
CA LEU A 187 10.35 -0.40 -2.68
C LEU A 187 10.72 0.48 -3.88
N ALA A 188 11.69 0.03 -4.66
CA ALA A 188 11.97 0.56 -5.99
C ALA A 188 12.07 -0.62 -6.97
N GLU A 189 11.10 -0.75 -7.90
CA GLU A 189 10.94 -1.89 -8.79
C GLU A 189 10.80 -1.44 -10.24
N ILE A 190 11.46 -2.17 -11.14
CA ILE A 190 11.33 -2.04 -12.59
C ILE A 190 10.86 -3.41 -13.14
N ASN A 191 9.65 -3.45 -13.68
CA ASN A 191 9.10 -4.65 -14.29
C ASN A 191 8.18 -4.33 -15.50
N PRO A 192 8.71 -4.34 -16.74
CA PRO A 192 10.05 -4.80 -17.10
C PRO A 192 11.13 -3.71 -17.16
N LEU A 193 12.35 -4.13 -16.90
CA LEU A 193 13.58 -3.48 -17.34
C LEU A 193 13.91 -4.09 -18.72
N ILE A 194 13.96 -3.26 -19.76
CA ILE A 194 14.09 -3.77 -21.13
C ILE A 194 15.46 -3.52 -21.74
N LEU A 195 15.86 -4.44 -22.62
CA LEU A 195 16.91 -4.22 -23.59
C LEU A 195 16.27 -3.85 -24.93
N LYS A 196 16.68 -2.73 -25.51
CA LYS A 196 16.28 -2.33 -26.86
C LYS A 196 17.19 -2.98 -27.91
N PRO A 197 16.73 -3.15 -29.17
CA PRO A 197 17.57 -3.62 -30.26
C PRO A 197 18.84 -2.76 -30.49
N THR A 198 18.80 -1.50 -30.05
CA THR A 198 19.95 -0.59 -30.07
C THR A 198 21.04 -0.93 -29.05
N GLY A 199 20.78 -1.85 -28.12
CA GLY A 199 21.65 -2.18 -27.00
C GLY A 199 21.46 -1.30 -25.77
N GLU A 200 20.55 -0.33 -25.82
CA GLU A 200 20.19 0.51 -24.66
C GLU A 200 19.33 -0.29 -23.68
N VAL A 201 19.66 -0.17 -22.38
CA VAL A 201 18.82 -0.71 -21.30
C VAL A 201 17.98 0.42 -20.72
N HIS A 202 16.68 0.15 -20.46
CA HIS A 202 15.67 1.16 -20.23
C HIS A 202 14.59 0.67 -19.26
N ALA A 203 14.13 1.51 -18.33
CA ALA A 203 13.02 1.19 -17.44
C ALA A 203 11.68 1.48 -18.14
N LEU A 204 10.94 0.42 -18.49
CA LEU A 204 9.66 0.55 -19.21
C LEU A 204 8.48 0.77 -18.25
N ASP A 205 8.57 0.27 -17.04
CA ASP A 205 7.60 0.49 -15.96
C ASP A 205 8.33 0.94 -14.69
N ALA A 206 7.60 1.48 -13.75
CA ALA A 206 8.11 1.93 -12.46
C ALA A 206 7.10 1.69 -11.36
N LYS A 207 7.51 0.99 -10.32
CA LYS A 207 6.77 0.85 -9.08
C LYS A 207 7.64 1.35 -7.93
N VAL A 208 7.20 2.42 -7.28
CA VAL A 208 7.93 3.06 -6.19
C VAL A 208 7.00 3.24 -5.02
N SER A 209 7.41 2.73 -3.86
CA SER A 209 6.78 3.01 -2.57
C SER A 209 7.76 3.85 -1.75
N LEU A 210 7.32 5.03 -1.32
CA LEU A 210 8.09 5.96 -0.51
C LEU A 210 7.81 5.74 0.98
N ASP A 211 8.85 5.82 1.81
CA ASP A 211 8.71 5.74 3.27
C ASP A 211 8.08 7.03 3.82
N ASN A 212 6.82 6.95 4.25
CA ASN A 212 6.10 8.08 4.82
C ASN A 212 6.80 8.69 6.05
N ASN A 213 7.63 7.92 6.77
CA ASN A 213 8.38 8.43 7.91
C ASN A 213 9.49 9.40 7.50
N ALA A 214 9.94 9.36 6.24
CA ALA A 214 10.94 10.28 5.70
C ALA A 214 10.34 11.57 5.12
N ALA A 215 9.02 11.69 5.06
CA ALA A 215 8.33 12.79 4.40
C ALA A 215 8.71 14.19 4.91
N TYR A 216 9.12 14.32 6.18
CA TYR A 216 9.55 15.60 6.76
C TYR A 216 10.78 16.21 6.06
N ARG A 217 11.56 15.41 5.35
CA ARG A 217 12.73 15.85 4.58
C ARG A 217 12.50 15.91 3.07
N HIS A 218 11.28 15.60 2.62
CA HIS A 218 10.87 15.58 1.21
C HIS A 218 9.59 16.42 1.00
N PRO A 219 9.68 17.76 1.09
CA PRO A 219 8.52 18.63 0.90
C PRO A 219 7.90 18.50 -0.51
N GLU A 220 8.70 18.09 -1.50
CA GLU A 220 8.23 17.85 -2.87
C GLU A 220 7.25 16.65 -2.97
N TRP A 221 7.18 15.79 -1.97
CA TRP A 221 6.21 14.69 -1.94
C TRP A 221 4.77 15.14 -1.71
N ASP A 222 4.54 16.38 -1.32
CA ASP A 222 3.20 16.92 -1.16
C ASP A 222 2.43 16.91 -2.49
N GLU A 223 3.12 17.06 -3.63
CA GLU A 223 2.52 16.92 -4.96
C GLU A 223 2.04 15.48 -5.24
N TYR A 224 2.76 14.48 -4.75
CA TYR A 224 2.37 13.07 -4.87
C TYR A 224 1.18 12.74 -3.97
N ARG A 225 1.18 13.27 -2.74
CA ARG A 225 0.06 13.11 -1.79
C ARG A 225 -1.24 13.72 -2.30
N ALA A 226 -1.17 14.83 -3.01
CA ALA A 226 -2.35 15.48 -3.58
C ALA A 226 -3.09 14.60 -4.60
N THR A 227 -2.41 13.57 -5.13
CA THR A 227 -2.97 12.62 -6.10
C THR A 227 -3.17 11.22 -5.53
N GLU A 228 -2.82 10.97 -4.26
CA GLU A 228 -2.95 9.67 -3.61
C GLU A 228 -4.43 9.26 -3.53
N GLU A 229 -4.76 8.07 -4.02
CA GLU A 229 -6.10 7.51 -3.89
C GLU A 229 -6.17 6.71 -2.58
N LEU A 230 -6.66 7.36 -1.52
CA LEU A 230 -6.92 6.69 -0.25
C LEU A 230 -8.30 6.03 -0.27
N ASP A 231 -8.41 4.89 0.41
CA ASP A 231 -9.69 4.36 0.85
C ASP A 231 -10.40 5.42 1.73
N GLU A 232 -11.71 5.59 1.54
CA GLU A 232 -12.48 6.61 2.27
C GLU A 232 -12.35 6.45 3.79
N ARG A 233 -12.20 5.22 4.30
CA ARG A 233 -11.97 4.93 5.73
C ARG A 233 -10.59 5.41 6.18
N GLU A 234 -9.57 5.20 5.37
CA GLU A 234 -8.20 5.65 5.65
C GLU A 234 -8.10 7.18 5.58
N GLN A 235 -8.82 7.80 4.67
CA GLN A 235 -8.92 9.25 4.60
C GLN A 235 -9.57 9.82 5.87
N LEU A 236 -10.74 9.30 6.29
CA LEU A 236 -11.43 9.70 7.51
C LEU A 236 -10.55 9.52 8.76
N ALA A 237 -9.81 8.42 8.82
CA ALA A 237 -8.89 8.15 9.90
C ALA A 237 -7.73 9.15 9.94
N ARG A 238 -7.13 9.45 8.78
CA ARG A 238 -6.04 10.44 8.64
C ARG A 238 -6.49 11.84 9.06
N GLU A 239 -7.70 12.28 8.67
CA GLU A 239 -8.28 13.57 9.07
C GLU A 239 -8.50 13.68 10.57
N SER A 240 -8.61 12.54 11.26
CA SER A 240 -8.80 12.43 12.71
C SER A 240 -7.53 12.07 13.48
N ASP A 241 -6.36 12.08 12.82
CA ASP A 241 -5.04 11.68 13.38
C ASP A 241 -5.04 10.27 13.99
N LEU A 242 -5.76 9.33 13.35
CA LEU A 242 -5.83 7.93 13.74
C LEU A 242 -4.95 7.05 12.85
N GLN A 243 -4.27 6.09 13.49
CA GLN A 243 -3.51 5.06 12.77
C GLN A 243 -4.45 3.91 12.36
N TYR A 244 -4.92 3.92 11.11
CA TYR A 244 -5.89 2.97 10.57
C TYR A 244 -5.36 2.28 9.32
N ILE A 245 -5.61 0.97 9.22
CA ILE A 245 -5.38 0.17 8.01
C ILE A 245 -6.61 -0.69 7.78
N GLY A 246 -7.24 -0.60 6.61
CA GLY A 246 -8.38 -1.41 6.22
C GLY A 246 -7.97 -2.86 5.94
N LEU A 247 -8.77 -3.82 6.43
CA LEU A 247 -8.66 -5.25 6.16
C LEU A 247 -10.01 -5.79 5.67
N SER A 248 -10.06 -7.07 5.29
CA SER A 248 -11.25 -7.68 4.66
C SER A 248 -12.18 -8.44 5.62
N GLY A 249 -11.95 -8.36 6.93
CA GLY A 249 -12.73 -9.12 7.91
C GLY A 249 -14.07 -8.49 8.30
N THR A 250 -14.65 -9.03 9.38
CA THR A 250 -15.98 -8.65 9.88
C THR A 250 -16.00 -8.14 11.33
N VAL A 251 -14.85 -8.22 12.02
CA VAL A 251 -14.68 -7.71 13.39
C VAL A 251 -13.87 -6.43 13.33
N GLY A 252 -14.49 -5.28 13.61
CA GLY A 252 -13.81 -3.99 13.74
C GLY A 252 -12.95 -3.98 15.01
N ILE A 253 -11.73 -3.48 14.94
CA ILE A 253 -10.78 -3.47 16.05
C ILE A 253 -10.44 -2.05 16.44
N ILE A 254 -10.47 -1.74 17.75
CA ILE A 254 -9.91 -0.53 18.35
C ILE A 254 -9.01 -0.97 19.51
N ALA A 255 -7.76 -0.52 19.52
CA ALA A 255 -6.87 -0.75 20.64
C ALA A 255 -5.99 0.48 20.92
N ASN A 256 -5.43 0.58 22.11
CA ASN A 256 -4.47 1.62 22.47
C ASN A 256 -3.04 1.05 22.46
N GLY A 257 -2.31 1.42 21.43
CA GLY A 257 -0.96 0.96 21.15
C GLY A 257 -0.89 -0.12 20.07
N ALA A 258 0.01 0.06 19.12
CA ALA A 258 0.15 -0.80 17.94
C ALA A 258 0.38 -2.29 18.28
N GLY A 259 1.19 -2.57 19.32
CA GLY A 259 1.44 -3.93 19.77
C GLY A 259 0.17 -4.63 20.29
N LEU A 260 -0.67 -3.91 21.04
CA LEU A 260 -1.93 -4.44 21.52
C LEU A 260 -2.93 -4.63 20.36
N ALA A 261 -2.96 -3.69 19.41
CA ALA A 261 -3.80 -3.83 18.22
C ALA A 261 -3.42 -5.09 17.43
N MET A 262 -2.13 -5.31 17.12
CA MET A 262 -1.64 -6.52 16.44
C MET A 262 -2.00 -7.80 17.20
N SER A 263 -1.73 -7.84 18.53
CA SER A 263 -2.10 -9.00 19.36
C SER A 263 -3.61 -9.26 19.36
N THR A 264 -4.42 -8.20 19.26
CA THR A 264 -5.88 -8.34 19.21
C THR A 264 -6.31 -8.95 17.88
N LEU A 265 -5.69 -8.56 16.76
CA LEU A 265 -5.92 -9.19 15.45
C LEU A 265 -5.59 -10.69 15.50
N ASP A 266 -4.42 -11.03 16.08
CA ASP A 266 -3.99 -12.43 16.20
C ASP A 266 -4.96 -13.27 17.02
N VAL A 267 -5.42 -12.75 18.16
CA VAL A 267 -6.41 -13.47 19.01
C VAL A 267 -7.76 -13.60 18.32
N VAL A 268 -8.22 -12.59 17.58
CA VAL A 268 -9.45 -12.70 16.76
C VAL A 268 -9.32 -13.81 15.72
N ASN A 269 -8.18 -13.88 15.02
CA ASN A 269 -7.92 -14.96 14.06
C ASN A 269 -7.85 -16.33 14.75
N GLN A 270 -7.18 -16.43 15.90
CA GLN A 270 -7.04 -17.67 16.68
C GLN A 270 -8.39 -18.25 17.09
N VAL A 271 -9.40 -17.40 17.37
CA VAL A 271 -10.75 -17.86 17.76
C VAL A 271 -11.69 -18.02 16.54
N GLY A 272 -11.16 -18.01 15.34
CA GLY A 272 -11.89 -18.28 14.09
C GLY A 272 -12.65 -17.09 13.52
N GLY A 273 -12.26 -15.87 13.87
CA GLY A 273 -12.75 -14.62 13.29
C GLY A 273 -11.80 -14.03 12.26
N SER A 274 -12.17 -12.88 11.72
CA SER A 274 -11.31 -12.07 10.84
C SER A 274 -11.48 -10.59 11.17
N ALA A 275 -10.35 -9.88 11.31
CA ALA A 275 -10.35 -8.46 11.60
C ALA A 275 -10.68 -7.63 10.34
N ALA A 276 -11.53 -6.62 10.48
CA ALA A 276 -11.91 -5.68 9.42
C ALA A 276 -10.90 -4.56 9.26
N ASN A 277 -10.08 -4.31 10.29
CA ASN A 277 -9.09 -3.24 10.31
C ASN A 277 -8.04 -3.45 11.40
N PHE A 278 -6.91 -2.77 11.24
CA PHE A 278 -6.05 -2.36 12.35
C PHE A 278 -6.42 -0.92 12.72
N LEU A 279 -6.56 -0.59 14.01
CA LEU A 279 -6.72 0.78 14.48
C LEU A 279 -6.06 0.94 15.85
N ASP A 280 -5.11 1.88 15.92
CA ASP A 280 -4.46 2.31 17.15
C ASP A 280 -4.89 3.75 17.47
N ILE A 281 -5.56 3.93 18.63
CA ILE A 281 -5.97 5.26 19.12
C ILE A 281 -4.89 5.97 19.94
N GLY A 282 -3.69 5.35 20.08
CA GLY A 282 -2.61 5.93 20.86
C GLY A 282 -2.85 5.96 22.36
N GLY A 283 -2.01 6.71 23.07
CA GLY A 283 -1.96 6.75 24.55
C GLY A 283 -2.83 7.81 25.23
N GLY A 284 -3.76 8.47 24.50
CA GLY A 284 -4.52 9.62 25.04
C GLY A 284 -5.99 9.60 24.65
N ALA A 285 -6.60 8.42 24.53
CA ALA A 285 -7.99 8.27 24.06
C ALA A 285 -8.98 9.14 24.85
N ASN A 286 -9.47 10.20 24.22
CA ASN A 286 -10.55 11.04 24.67
C ASN A 286 -11.87 10.76 23.90
N ALA A 287 -12.94 11.42 24.26
CA ALA A 287 -14.25 11.25 23.63
C ALA A 287 -14.24 11.52 22.12
N ASP A 288 -13.50 12.53 21.68
CA ASP A 288 -13.45 12.91 20.26
C ASP A 288 -12.70 11.87 19.42
N GLN A 289 -11.56 11.38 19.92
CA GLN A 289 -10.82 10.29 19.25
C GLN A 289 -11.61 8.99 19.22
N MET A 290 -12.33 8.66 20.30
CA MET A 290 -13.17 7.46 20.33
C MET A 290 -14.37 7.58 19.37
N ALA A 291 -15.00 8.77 19.30
CA ALA A 291 -16.07 9.02 18.35
C ALA A 291 -15.58 8.92 16.89
N ALA A 292 -14.40 9.50 16.61
CA ALA A 292 -13.78 9.39 15.30
C ALA A 292 -13.45 7.93 14.94
N ALA A 293 -12.83 7.18 15.87
CA ALA A 293 -12.51 5.77 15.67
C ALA A 293 -13.75 4.92 15.39
N LEU A 294 -14.80 5.09 16.20
CA LEU A 294 -16.09 4.41 15.99
C LEU A 294 -16.75 4.84 14.68
N GLY A 295 -16.64 6.12 14.29
CA GLY A 295 -17.14 6.63 13.02
C GLY A 295 -16.46 5.97 11.81
N VAL A 296 -15.13 5.88 11.81
CA VAL A 296 -14.35 5.21 10.76
C VAL A 296 -14.74 3.73 10.62
N ILE A 297 -14.83 3.00 11.75
CA ILE A 297 -15.22 1.60 11.73
C ILE A 297 -16.67 1.42 11.27
N ASN A 298 -17.58 2.31 11.71
CA ASN A 298 -18.99 2.26 11.33
C ASN A 298 -19.24 2.55 9.84
N PHE A 299 -18.29 3.21 9.18
CA PHE A 299 -18.33 3.43 7.72
C PHE A 299 -18.21 2.11 6.95
N ASP A 300 -17.44 1.14 7.45
CA ASP A 300 -17.30 -0.18 6.82
C ASP A 300 -18.56 -1.04 7.01
N LYS A 301 -19.28 -1.27 5.90
CA LYS A 301 -20.53 -2.08 5.90
C LYS A 301 -20.31 -3.56 6.20
N ASN A 302 -19.07 -4.05 6.09
CA ASN A 302 -18.74 -5.44 6.37
C ASN A 302 -18.59 -5.71 7.87
N VAL A 303 -18.39 -4.67 8.68
CA VAL A 303 -18.26 -4.81 10.15
C VAL A 303 -19.58 -5.22 10.76
N LYS A 304 -19.56 -6.35 11.48
CA LYS A 304 -20.71 -6.97 12.18
C LYS A 304 -20.58 -6.92 13.69
N SER A 305 -19.38 -6.76 14.22
CA SER A 305 -19.09 -6.52 15.64
C SER A 305 -17.87 -5.63 15.77
N ILE A 306 -17.75 -4.89 16.88
CA ILE A 306 -16.60 -4.04 17.19
C ILE A 306 -15.95 -4.55 18.46
N PHE A 307 -14.66 -4.88 18.41
CA PHE A 307 -13.88 -5.25 19.58
C PHE A 307 -12.97 -4.10 20.00
N ILE A 308 -13.29 -3.47 21.14
CA ILE A 308 -12.46 -2.45 21.79
C ILE A 308 -11.61 -3.11 22.85
N ASN A 309 -10.28 -3.12 22.67
CA ASN A 309 -9.34 -3.73 23.58
C ASN A 309 -8.38 -2.68 24.16
N ILE A 310 -8.59 -2.32 25.41
CA ILE A 310 -7.82 -1.27 26.10
C ILE A 310 -7.02 -1.88 27.23
N PHE A 311 -5.72 -1.56 27.24
CA PHE A 311 -4.84 -1.79 28.38
C PHE A 311 -4.38 -0.44 28.95
N GLY A 312 -4.89 -0.07 30.11
CA GLY A 312 -4.56 1.19 30.76
C GLY A 312 -3.11 1.22 31.26
N GLY A 313 -2.43 2.26 30.85
CA GLY A 313 -1.11 2.66 31.35
C GLY A 313 -1.15 4.17 31.53
N ILE A 314 -0.59 4.92 30.58
CA ILE A 314 -0.81 6.38 30.45
C ILE A 314 -2.28 6.65 30.15
N THR A 315 -2.88 5.86 29.26
CA THR A 315 -4.33 5.85 29.04
C THR A 315 -5.03 5.29 30.27
N ARG A 316 -6.04 5.99 30.78
CA ARG A 316 -6.78 5.62 31.98
C ARG A 316 -8.15 5.04 31.60
N GLY A 317 -8.51 3.91 32.21
CA GLY A 317 -9.72 3.15 31.87
C GLY A 317 -11.03 3.97 32.04
N GLU A 318 -11.11 4.79 33.09
CA GLU A 318 -12.27 5.64 33.33
C GLU A 318 -12.44 6.76 32.28
N GLU A 319 -11.33 7.31 31.74
CA GLU A 319 -11.39 8.31 30.69
C GLU A 319 -11.85 7.70 29.37
N VAL A 320 -11.34 6.49 29.04
CA VAL A 320 -11.79 5.73 27.89
C VAL A 320 -13.28 5.39 28.01
N ALA A 321 -13.72 4.94 29.17
CA ALA A 321 -15.13 4.61 29.41
C ALA A 321 -16.06 5.82 29.24
N LYS A 322 -15.66 6.98 29.76
CA LYS A 322 -16.38 8.25 29.55
C LYS A 322 -16.43 8.61 28.06
N GLY A 323 -15.27 8.48 27.37
CA GLY A 323 -15.16 8.73 25.93
C GLY A 323 -16.09 7.83 25.11
N ILE A 324 -16.18 6.55 25.44
CA ILE A 324 -17.10 5.62 24.78
C ILE A 324 -18.55 5.99 25.01
N VAL A 325 -18.96 6.27 26.26
CA VAL A 325 -20.33 6.67 26.57
C VAL A 325 -20.73 7.94 25.82
N GLU A 326 -19.85 8.92 25.78
CA GLU A 326 -20.07 10.17 25.06
C GLU A 326 -20.09 9.93 23.52
N ALA A 327 -19.17 9.14 22.98
CA ALA A 327 -19.14 8.80 21.57
C ALA A 327 -20.42 8.07 21.11
N LEU A 328 -20.96 7.16 21.94
CA LEU A 328 -22.21 6.46 21.65
C LEU A 328 -23.45 7.37 21.64
N SER A 329 -23.36 8.55 22.26
CA SER A 329 -24.41 9.58 22.13
C SER A 329 -24.35 10.34 20.80
N ARG A 330 -23.21 10.32 20.13
CA ARG A 330 -22.91 11.05 18.89
C ARG A 330 -22.98 10.18 17.64
N VAL A 331 -22.66 8.89 17.77
CA VAL A 331 -22.54 7.94 16.64
C VAL A 331 -23.59 6.84 16.80
N ASP A 332 -24.47 6.71 15.81
CA ASP A 332 -25.41 5.57 15.75
C ASP A 332 -24.71 4.37 15.13
N LEU A 333 -24.30 3.43 15.98
CA LEU A 333 -23.54 2.26 15.56
C LEU A 333 -24.46 1.15 15.06
N ARG A 334 -24.11 0.58 13.91
CA ARG A 334 -24.80 -0.58 13.31
C ARG A 334 -24.39 -1.90 13.95
N ALA A 335 -23.15 -1.97 14.44
CA ALA A 335 -22.56 -3.18 15.00
C ALA A 335 -22.42 -3.08 16.53
N PRO A 336 -22.74 -4.17 17.27
CA PRO A 336 -22.52 -4.21 18.72
C PRO A 336 -21.04 -4.11 19.08
N ILE A 337 -20.77 -3.55 20.26
CA ILE A 337 -19.44 -3.45 20.84
C ILE A 337 -19.21 -4.55 21.88
N VAL A 338 -18.05 -5.18 21.81
CA VAL A 338 -17.46 -5.95 22.90
C VAL A 338 -16.22 -5.21 23.40
N ILE A 339 -16.15 -4.93 24.69
CA ILE A 339 -15.04 -4.20 25.27
C ILE A 339 -14.30 -5.01 26.33
N ARG A 340 -12.97 -4.91 26.32
CA ARG A 340 -12.11 -5.30 27.42
C ARG A 340 -11.35 -4.08 27.90
N LEU A 341 -11.55 -3.73 29.16
CA LEU A 341 -10.77 -2.73 29.88
C LEU A 341 -9.92 -3.41 30.93
N ASP A 342 -8.61 -3.18 30.92
CA ASP A 342 -7.66 -3.68 31.90
C ASP A 342 -6.57 -2.61 32.18
N GLY A 343 -5.77 -2.82 33.23
CA GLY A 343 -4.71 -1.86 33.64
C GLY A 343 -5.25 -0.71 34.49
N THR A 344 -4.64 0.47 34.39
CA THR A 344 -4.92 1.64 35.24
C THR A 344 -6.39 2.07 35.18
N ASN A 345 -7.07 2.09 36.33
CA ASN A 345 -8.47 2.52 36.53
C ASN A 345 -9.47 1.74 35.66
N ALA A 346 -9.17 0.48 35.35
CA ALA A 346 -10.06 -0.36 34.55
C ALA A 346 -11.37 -0.70 35.29
N GLU A 347 -11.33 -0.86 36.60
CA GLU A 347 -12.51 -1.15 37.42
C GLU A 347 -13.47 0.02 37.41
N GLU A 348 -13.02 1.23 37.67
CA GLU A 348 -13.82 2.45 37.56
C GLU A 348 -14.38 2.64 36.14
N GLY A 349 -13.58 2.34 35.12
CA GLY A 349 -14.06 2.37 33.73
C GLY A 349 -15.21 1.38 33.47
N ARG A 350 -15.10 0.14 33.97
CA ARG A 350 -16.18 -0.84 33.86
C ARG A 350 -17.44 -0.40 34.60
N GLU A 351 -17.29 0.21 35.77
CA GLU A 351 -18.44 0.77 36.53
C GLU A 351 -19.14 1.89 35.76
N ILE A 352 -18.38 2.80 35.12
CA ILE A 352 -18.95 3.88 34.28
C ILE A 352 -19.78 3.28 33.15
N LEU A 353 -19.24 2.28 32.43
CA LEU A 353 -19.98 1.60 31.36
C LEU A 353 -21.24 0.90 31.87
N ALA A 354 -21.19 0.23 33.03
CA ALA A 354 -22.34 -0.43 33.63
C ALA A 354 -23.43 0.55 34.04
N LYS A 355 -23.06 1.73 34.59
CA LYS A 355 -23.97 2.79 35.00
C LYS A 355 -24.57 3.59 33.84
N ALA A 356 -23.97 3.49 32.64
CA ALA A 356 -24.43 4.22 31.44
C ALA A 356 -25.79 3.72 30.89
N GLY A 357 -26.29 2.57 31.37
CA GLY A 357 -27.58 2.01 30.95
C GLY A 357 -27.61 1.55 29.49
N ILE A 358 -26.46 1.28 28.88
CA ILE A 358 -26.36 0.79 27.50
C ILE A 358 -26.80 -0.68 27.48
N PRO A 359 -27.77 -1.06 26.64
CA PRO A 359 -28.21 -2.47 26.57
C PRO A 359 -27.07 -3.43 26.22
N GLU A 360 -27.06 -4.61 26.84
CA GLU A 360 -26.03 -5.64 26.59
C GLU A 360 -26.02 -6.09 25.12
N SER A 361 -27.14 -5.95 24.41
CA SER A 361 -27.19 -6.16 22.96
C SER A 361 -26.37 -5.16 22.14
N LYS A 362 -26.02 -3.99 22.72
CA LYS A 362 -25.20 -2.95 22.07
C LYS A 362 -23.78 -2.91 22.62
N LEU A 363 -23.56 -3.23 23.92
CA LEU A 363 -22.25 -3.18 24.54
C LEU A 363 -22.10 -4.29 25.58
N GLN A 364 -21.09 -5.14 25.42
CA GLN A 364 -20.72 -6.20 26.35
C GLN A 364 -19.31 -5.95 26.89
N SER A 365 -19.14 -5.99 28.22
CA SER A 365 -17.83 -5.96 28.86
C SER A 365 -17.37 -7.39 29.18
N LYS A 366 -16.11 -7.69 28.85
CA LYS A 366 -15.49 -9.01 29.13
C LYS A 366 -14.19 -8.81 29.91
N PRO A 367 -13.86 -9.74 30.85
CA PRO A 367 -12.70 -9.57 31.72
C PRO A 367 -11.36 -9.82 31.02
N THR A 368 -11.33 -10.68 30.00
CA THR A 368 -10.10 -11.05 29.31
C THR A 368 -10.18 -10.78 27.81
N MET A 369 -9.01 -10.57 27.17
CA MET A 369 -8.90 -10.37 25.72
C MET A 369 -9.46 -11.60 24.94
N LEU A 370 -9.20 -12.81 25.43
CA LEU A 370 -9.68 -14.03 24.77
C LEU A 370 -11.19 -14.15 24.82
N GLU A 371 -11.81 -13.87 25.98
CA GLU A 371 -13.28 -13.90 26.11
C GLU A 371 -13.95 -12.80 25.27
N ALA A 372 -13.35 -11.61 25.23
CA ALA A 372 -13.84 -10.52 24.41
C ALA A 372 -13.75 -10.85 22.91
N ALA A 373 -12.63 -11.44 22.46
CA ALA A 373 -12.47 -11.87 21.08
C ALA A 373 -13.51 -12.95 20.71
N ARG A 374 -13.73 -13.96 21.56
CA ARG A 374 -14.75 -15.00 21.36
C ARG A 374 -16.16 -14.40 21.25
N ALA A 375 -16.50 -13.46 22.12
CA ALA A 375 -17.80 -12.79 22.09
C ALA A 375 -17.97 -11.96 20.82
N ALA A 376 -16.97 -11.17 20.44
CA ALA A 376 -17.01 -10.37 19.21
C ALA A 376 -17.15 -11.25 17.96
N VAL A 377 -16.39 -12.35 17.88
CA VAL A 377 -16.47 -13.29 16.75
C VAL A 377 -17.81 -14.04 16.74
N ALA A 378 -18.36 -14.41 17.90
CA ALA A 378 -19.68 -15.02 17.97
C ALA A 378 -20.77 -14.08 17.43
N ILE A 379 -20.76 -12.81 17.83
CA ILE A 379 -21.68 -11.79 17.31
C ILE A 379 -21.49 -11.60 15.79
N ALA A 380 -20.25 -11.49 15.31
CA ALA A 380 -19.97 -11.35 13.88
C ALA A 380 -20.48 -12.52 13.04
N ASN A 381 -20.55 -13.73 13.64
CA ASN A 381 -21.06 -14.95 13.02
C ASN A 381 -22.57 -15.18 13.27
N GLY A 382 -23.28 -14.21 13.85
CA GLY A 382 -24.73 -14.27 14.10
C GLY A 382 -25.13 -15.26 15.23
N LYS A 383 -24.25 -15.46 16.21
CA LYS A 383 -24.47 -16.34 17.36
C LYS A 383 -24.66 -15.57 18.64
#